data_8caa9abf7890f82a8938bcc7fce4223e
#
_entry.id   8caa9abf7890f82a8938bcc7fce4223e
#
_cell.length_a   1.000
_cell.length_b   1.000
_cell.length_c   1.000
_cell.angle_alpha   90.00
_cell.angle_beta   90.00
_cell.angle_gamma   90.00
#
_symmetry.space_group_name_H-M   'P 1'
#
loop_
_entity.id
_entity.type
_entity.pdbx_description
1 polymer ?
#
loop_
_entity_poly.entity_id
_entity_poly.type
_entity_poly.pdbx_seq_one_letter_code
_entity_poly.pdbx_strand_id
1 'polypeptide(L)'
;MRKQLTQISVCFFLFFGFAAAVYAQNRSPDALAEYRAGNYERSVQICRDEINENPNNIESHVVICWSLIRLNRYEEALRYARAGRAINRFDVRITEILGEIHFFQGLNNEALQYFQEYISLTPEGQRIEMVYYFMGEIFIRQGRFRHADIALTTAVHWVPGNAAWWTRLAYARENAGDLSNALNAYERALSLNSQLTDAQRGLERIRRSMTAN
;
A
#
# COMPACT_ATOMS: atom_id res chain seq x y z
N MET A 1 33.87 -34.76 50.13
CA MET A 1 33.19 -35.01 48.84
C MET A 1 32.03 -34.02 48.49
N ARG A 2 31.93 -32.82 49.10
CA ARG A 2 30.81 -31.84 48.83
C ARG A 2 31.26 -30.56 48.11
N LYS A 3 32.52 -30.38 47.75
CA LYS A 3 33.03 -29.17 47.07
C LYS A 3 33.25 -29.30 45.56
N GLN A 4 33.13 -30.49 44.98
CA GLN A 4 33.31 -30.68 43.52
C GLN A 4 32.03 -30.65 42.69
N LEU A 5 30.86 -30.78 43.29
CA LEU A 5 29.56 -30.77 42.61
C LEU A 5 29.04 -29.38 42.29
N THR A 6 29.56 -28.33 42.97
CA THR A 6 29.11 -26.93 42.73
C THR A 6 29.83 -26.24 41.57
N GLN A 7 31.03 -26.69 41.18
CA GLN A 7 31.74 -26.09 40.03
C GLN A 7 31.29 -26.58 38.67
N ILE A 8 30.73 -27.79 38.57
CA ILE A 8 30.24 -28.36 37.30
C ILE A 8 28.88 -27.71 36.90
N SER A 9 28.07 -27.30 37.88
CA SER A 9 26.76 -26.69 37.61
C SER A 9 26.85 -25.26 37.07
N VAL A 10 27.86 -24.48 37.46
CA VAL A 10 28.07 -23.10 37.01
C VAL A 10 28.58 -23.03 35.55
N CYS A 11 29.43 -24.00 35.16
CA CYS A 11 29.93 -24.06 33.77
C CYS A 11 28.84 -24.47 32.75
N PHE A 12 27.84 -25.27 33.16
CA PHE A 12 26.77 -25.70 32.25
C PHE A 12 25.76 -24.58 31.93
N PHE A 13 25.52 -23.66 32.89
CA PHE A 13 24.64 -22.51 32.66
C PHE A 13 25.26 -21.41 31.76
N LEU A 14 26.58 -21.24 31.81
CA LEU A 14 27.29 -20.27 30.97
C LEU A 14 27.41 -20.73 29.50
N PHE A 15 27.47 -22.04 29.25
CA PHE A 15 27.54 -22.58 27.88
C PHE A 15 26.18 -22.53 27.14
N PHE A 16 25.06 -22.69 27.86
CA PHE A 16 23.73 -22.58 27.26
C PHE A 16 23.33 -21.12 26.93
N GLY A 17 23.79 -20.16 27.73
CA GLY A 17 23.56 -18.74 27.46
C GLY A 17 24.33 -18.23 26.22
N PHE A 18 25.54 -18.75 25.99
CA PHE A 18 26.36 -18.37 24.83
C PHE A 18 25.84 -18.98 23.51
N ALA A 19 25.33 -20.21 23.55
CA ALA A 19 24.74 -20.86 22.38
C ALA A 19 23.45 -20.16 21.93
N ALA A 20 22.58 -19.73 22.85
CA ALA A 20 21.37 -19.00 22.52
C ALA A 20 21.65 -17.60 21.92
N ALA A 21 22.70 -16.91 22.41
CA ALA A 21 23.14 -15.62 21.88
C ALA A 21 23.75 -15.75 20.48
N VAL A 22 24.46 -16.83 20.18
CA VAL A 22 25.05 -17.11 18.86
C VAL A 22 23.96 -17.50 17.85
N TYR A 23 22.90 -18.23 18.27
CA TYR A 23 21.77 -18.56 17.42
C TYR A 23 20.88 -17.35 17.09
N ALA A 24 20.80 -16.36 17.96
CA ALA A 24 20.08 -15.11 17.70
C ALA A 24 20.84 -14.17 16.74
N GLN A 25 22.16 -14.33 16.61
CA GLN A 25 23.02 -13.48 15.79
C GLN A 25 23.13 -13.91 14.31
N ASN A 26 22.61 -15.11 13.95
CA ASN A 26 22.76 -15.68 12.60
C ASN A 26 21.46 -15.65 11.75
N ARG A 27 20.46 -14.84 12.10
CA ARG A 27 19.41 -14.52 11.12
C ARG A 27 19.95 -13.40 10.24
N SER A 28 20.20 -13.73 8.97
CA SER A 28 20.41 -12.68 7.96
C SER A 28 19.29 -11.65 8.07
N PRO A 29 19.61 -10.35 8.03
CA PRO A 29 18.60 -9.31 8.10
C PRO A 29 17.52 -9.55 7.01
N ASP A 30 16.26 -9.48 7.39
CA ASP A 30 15.12 -9.69 6.48
C ASP A 30 14.45 -8.34 6.21
N ALA A 31 14.69 -7.80 5.01
CA ALA A 31 14.16 -6.50 4.60
C ALA A 31 12.62 -6.45 4.62
N LEU A 32 11.97 -7.54 4.22
CA LEU A 32 10.50 -7.61 4.20
C LEU A 32 9.91 -7.67 5.63
N ALA A 33 10.59 -8.37 6.54
CA ALA A 33 10.20 -8.38 7.95
C ALA A 33 10.30 -6.98 8.58
N GLU A 34 11.40 -6.25 8.30
CA GLU A 34 11.57 -4.86 8.75
C GLU A 34 10.51 -3.92 8.14
N TYR A 35 10.20 -4.07 6.85
CA TYR A 35 9.10 -3.32 6.21
C TYR A 35 7.76 -3.57 6.91
N ARG A 36 7.42 -4.83 7.19
CA ARG A 36 6.18 -5.22 7.89
C ARG A 36 6.13 -4.69 9.32
N ALA A 37 7.26 -4.60 9.98
CA ALA A 37 7.40 -4.01 11.31
C ALA A 37 7.33 -2.47 11.33
N GLY A 38 7.31 -1.82 10.15
CA GLY A 38 7.31 -0.36 10.03
C GLY A 38 8.71 0.28 10.10
N ASN A 39 9.77 -0.51 10.16
CA ASN A 39 11.16 -0.07 10.23
C ASN A 39 11.70 0.24 8.82
N TYR A 40 11.07 1.17 8.11
CA TYR A 40 11.30 1.41 6.69
C TYR A 40 12.74 1.77 6.34
N GLU A 41 13.41 2.61 7.15
CA GLU A 41 14.82 2.97 6.91
C GLU A 41 15.74 1.75 7.05
N ARG A 42 15.48 0.87 8.01
CA ARG A 42 16.24 -0.37 8.17
C ARG A 42 16.02 -1.32 7.00
N SER A 43 14.77 -1.45 6.54
CA SER A 43 14.43 -2.22 5.35
C SER A 43 15.17 -1.69 4.10
N VAL A 44 15.19 -0.35 3.90
CA VAL A 44 15.94 0.28 2.81
C VAL A 44 17.42 -0.06 2.86
N GLN A 45 18.04 -0.01 4.05
CA GLN A 45 19.47 -0.32 4.18
C GLN A 45 19.77 -1.78 3.82
N ILE A 46 18.99 -2.73 4.32
CA ILE A 46 19.15 -4.15 4.00
C ILE A 46 18.99 -4.38 2.50
N CYS A 47 17.93 -3.84 1.88
CA CYS A 47 17.75 -3.99 0.43
C CYS A 47 18.91 -3.40 -0.38
N ARG A 48 19.52 -2.28 0.05
CA ARG A 48 20.68 -1.72 -0.63
C ARG A 48 21.89 -2.66 -0.58
N ASP A 49 22.12 -3.27 0.57
CA ASP A 49 23.22 -4.24 0.75
C ASP A 49 22.96 -5.47 -0.15
N GLU A 50 21.75 -6.01 -0.16
CA GLU A 50 21.34 -7.12 -1.03
C GLU A 50 21.45 -6.80 -2.52
N ILE A 51 21.06 -5.59 -2.96
CA ILE A 51 21.18 -5.13 -4.35
C ILE A 51 22.65 -4.92 -4.75
N ASN A 52 23.50 -4.46 -3.82
CA ASN A 52 24.93 -4.34 -4.07
C ASN A 52 25.60 -5.71 -4.26
N GLU A 53 25.18 -6.73 -3.52
CA GLU A 53 25.63 -8.11 -3.67
C GLU A 53 25.07 -8.78 -4.91
N ASN A 54 23.78 -8.56 -5.20
CA ASN A 54 23.09 -9.10 -6.36
C ASN A 54 22.16 -8.04 -7.00
N PRO A 55 22.65 -7.28 -8.00
CA PRO A 55 21.88 -6.23 -8.67
C PRO A 55 20.59 -6.72 -9.34
N ASN A 56 20.48 -8.01 -9.63
CA ASN A 56 19.30 -8.63 -10.26
C ASN A 56 18.31 -9.22 -9.24
N ASN A 57 18.47 -8.95 -7.93
CA ASN A 57 17.53 -9.38 -6.91
C ASN A 57 16.23 -8.56 -7.00
N ILE A 58 15.25 -9.06 -7.76
CA ILE A 58 13.96 -8.38 -7.98
C ILE A 58 13.20 -8.17 -6.65
N GLU A 59 13.30 -9.09 -5.69
CA GLU A 59 12.62 -8.98 -4.40
C GLU A 59 13.11 -7.77 -3.62
N SER A 60 14.43 -7.54 -3.58
CA SER A 60 15.02 -6.37 -2.91
C SER A 60 14.61 -5.07 -3.62
N HIS A 61 14.49 -5.06 -4.96
CA HIS A 61 13.97 -3.92 -5.70
C HIS A 61 12.51 -3.62 -5.37
N VAL A 62 11.67 -4.63 -5.18
CA VAL A 62 10.28 -4.47 -4.78
C VAL A 62 10.18 -3.92 -3.35
N VAL A 63 10.86 -4.55 -2.39
CA VAL A 63 10.77 -4.19 -0.96
C VAL A 63 11.36 -2.80 -0.69
N ILE A 64 12.47 -2.43 -1.35
CA ILE A 64 13.03 -1.08 -1.21
C ILE A 64 12.07 -0.02 -1.73
N CYS A 65 11.39 -0.28 -2.84
CA CYS A 65 10.40 0.66 -3.37
C CYS A 65 9.24 0.85 -2.40
N TRP A 66 8.67 -0.23 -1.84
CA TRP A 66 7.62 -0.11 -0.84
C TRP A 66 8.07 0.70 0.37
N SER A 67 9.29 0.45 0.87
CA SER A 67 9.85 1.17 2.02
C SER A 67 10.05 2.66 1.71
N LEU A 68 10.59 2.99 0.54
CA LEU A 68 10.81 4.37 0.11
C LEU A 68 9.51 5.15 -0.12
N ILE A 69 8.46 4.49 -0.64
CA ILE A 69 7.12 5.07 -0.76
C ILE A 69 6.57 5.44 0.62
N ARG A 70 6.71 4.55 1.61
CA ARG A 70 6.28 4.82 3.00
C ARG A 70 7.05 5.99 3.63
N LEU A 71 8.28 6.23 3.18
CA LEU A 71 9.14 7.36 3.60
C LEU A 71 8.90 8.62 2.75
N ASN A 72 7.98 8.62 1.79
CA ASN A 72 7.71 9.68 0.82
C ASN A 72 8.94 10.04 -0.06
N ARG A 73 9.87 9.10 -0.26
CA ARG A 73 11.10 9.26 -1.06
C ARG A 73 10.86 8.78 -2.49
N TYR A 74 9.91 9.40 -3.18
CA TYR A 74 9.38 8.93 -4.46
C TYR A 74 10.42 8.92 -5.59
N GLU A 75 11.30 9.93 -5.66
CA GLU A 75 12.37 10.00 -6.69
C GLU A 75 13.36 8.85 -6.53
N GLU A 76 13.68 8.51 -5.30
CA GLU A 76 14.57 7.39 -5.04
C GLU A 76 13.89 6.05 -5.34
N ALA A 77 12.63 5.88 -4.92
CA ALA A 77 11.83 4.71 -5.26
C ALA A 77 11.75 4.51 -6.77
N LEU A 78 11.58 5.59 -7.55
CA LEU A 78 11.51 5.53 -9.00
C LEU A 78 12.79 4.96 -9.64
N ARG A 79 13.97 5.28 -9.10
CA ARG A 79 15.22 4.70 -9.60
C ARG A 79 15.27 3.19 -9.43
N TYR A 80 14.90 2.69 -8.23
CA TYR A 80 14.86 1.25 -7.97
C TYR A 80 13.75 0.54 -8.74
N ALA A 81 12.58 1.15 -8.88
CA ALA A 81 11.48 0.60 -9.65
C ALA A 81 11.85 0.46 -11.14
N ARG A 82 12.53 1.46 -11.73
CA ARG A 82 13.04 1.37 -13.11
C ARG A 82 14.09 0.28 -13.27
N ALA A 83 15.00 0.12 -12.31
CA ALA A 83 15.98 -0.96 -12.31
C ALA A 83 15.29 -2.32 -12.21
N GLY A 84 14.32 -2.50 -11.30
CA GLY A 84 13.50 -3.70 -11.18
C GLY A 84 12.75 -4.04 -12.48
N ARG A 85 12.19 -3.01 -13.15
CA ARG A 85 11.52 -3.19 -14.45
C ARG A 85 12.49 -3.62 -15.57
N ALA A 86 13.75 -3.19 -15.52
CA ALA A 86 14.77 -3.64 -16.47
C ALA A 86 15.15 -5.11 -16.25
N ILE A 87 15.08 -5.61 -15.01
CA ILE A 87 15.29 -7.03 -14.67
C ILE A 87 14.12 -7.88 -15.17
N ASN A 88 12.89 -7.48 -14.81
CA ASN A 88 11.66 -8.16 -15.23
C ASN A 88 10.58 -7.14 -15.60
N ARG A 89 10.38 -6.93 -16.91
CA ARG A 89 9.39 -5.99 -17.44
C ARG A 89 7.95 -6.33 -17.03
N PHE A 90 7.67 -7.60 -16.82
CA PHE A 90 6.32 -8.11 -16.55
C PHE A 90 6.07 -8.39 -15.06
N ASP A 91 6.97 -7.98 -14.16
CA ASP A 91 6.68 -8.06 -12.73
C ASP A 91 5.55 -7.11 -12.37
N VAL A 92 4.41 -7.71 -12.01
CA VAL A 92 3.18 -6.95 -11.71
C VAL A 92 3.34 -6.02 -10.51
N ARG A 93 4.19 -6.39 -9.54
CA ARG A 93 4.46 -5.57 -8.34
C ARG A 93 5.22 -4.30 -8.71
N ILE A 94 6.23 -4.42 -9.58
CA ILE A 94 6.99 -3.27 -10.10
C ILE A 94 6.10 -2.37 -10.95
N THR A 95 5.21 -2.95 -11.75
CA THR A 95 4.24 -2.18 -12.54
C THR A 95 3.29 -1.39 -11.64
N GLU A 96 2.75 -2.00 -10.62
CA GLU A 96 1.88 -1.33 -9.63
C GLU A 96 2.65 -0.23 -8.87
N ILE A 97 3.87 -0.52 -8.40
CA ILE A 97 4.76 0.43 -7.73
C ILE A 97 5.03 1.67 -8.59
N LEU A 98 5.29 1.50 -9.88
CA LEU A 98 5.48 2.63 -10.80
C LEU A 98 4.22 3.49 -10.90
N GLY A 99 3.06 2.87 -10.96
CA GLY A 99 1.77 3.58 -10.91
C GLY A 99 1.60 4.38 -9.62
N GLU A 100 1.88 3.76 -8.48
CA GLU A 100 1.77 4.38 -7.15
C GLU A 100 2.74 5.56 -6.98
N ILE A 101 3.99 5.40 -7.42
CA ILE A 101 4.99 6.49 -7.39
C ILE A 101 4.51 7.69 -8.21
N HIS A 102 4.08 7.47 -9.47
CA HIS A 102 3.61 8.55 -10.32
C HIS A 102 2.33 9.20 -9.78
N PHE A 103 1.45 8.42 -9.14
CA PHE A 103 0.26 8.96 -8.44
C PHE A 103 0.65 9.95 -7.33
N PHE A 104 1.62 9.60 -6.49
CA PHE A 104 2.08 10.48 -5.42
C PHE A 104 2.87 11.70 -5.93
N GLN A 105 3.54 11.57 -7.07
CA GLN A 105 4.18 12.70 -7.76
C GLN A 105 3.19 13.62 -8.50
N GLY A 106 1.90 13.26 -8.56
CA GLY A 106 0.88 14.01 -9.30
C GLY A 106 0.93 13.81 -10.83
N LEU A 107 1.75 12.88 -11.30
CA LEU A 107 1.87 12.52 -12.72
C LEU A 107 0.73 11.57 -13.10
N ASN A 108 -0.49 12.15 -13.15
CA ASN A 108 -1.73 11.39 -13.22
C ASN A 108 -1.85 10.53 -14.50
N ASN A 109 -1.37 11.01 -15.64
CA ASN A 109 -1.48 10.26 -16.89
C ASN A 109 -0.53 9.05 -16.93
N GLU A 110 0.68 9.23 -16.44
CA GLU A 110 1.68 8.18 -16.31
C GLU A 110 1.22 7.12 -15.30
N ALA A 111 0.67 7.54 -14.16
CA ALA A 111 0.09 6.63 -13.18
C ALA A 111 -1.03 5.78 -13.79
N LEU A 112 -1.96 6.39 -14.56
CA LEU A 112 -3.04 5.67 -15.24
C LEU A 112 -2.51 4.64 -16.24
N GLN A 113 -1.44 4.95 -16.99
CA GLN A 113 -0.82 4.00 -17.92
C GLN A 113 -0.31 2.74 -17.20
N TYR A 114 0.40 2.91 -16.08
CA TYR A 114 0.90 1.78 -15.29
C TYR A 114 -0.23 0.99 -14.63
N PHE A 115 -1.26 1.64 -14.12
CA PHE A 115 -2.40 0.96 -13.54
C PHE A 115 -3.21 0.18 -14.59
N GLN A 116 -3.37 0.70 -15.80
CA GLN A 116 -3.97 -0.03 -16.92
C GLN A 116 -3.10 -1.23 -17.35
N GLU A 117 -1.78 -1.07 -17.39
CA GLU A 117 -0.86 -2.18 -17.64
C GLU A 117 -0.99 -3.25 -16.55
N TYR A 118 -1.04 -2.87 -15.27
CA TYR A 118 -1.24 -3.81 -14.16
C TYR A 118 -2.54 -4.61 -14.33
N ILE A 119 -3.65 -3.96 -14.62
CA ILE A 119 -4.95 -4.62 -14.84
C ILE A 119 -4.89 -5.60 -16.02
N SER A 120 -4.18 -5.23 -17.09
CA SER A 120 -4.02 -6.10 -18.26
C SER A 120 -3.18 -7.34 -17.98
N LEU A 121 -2.18 -7.23 -17.10
CA LEU A 121 -1.30 -8.34 -16.70
C LEU A 121 -1.95 -9.25 -15.66
N THR A 122 -2.76 -8.71 -14.77
CA THR A 122 -3.37 -9.44 -13.65
C THR A 122 -4.72 -8.84 -13.24
N PRO A 123 -5.81 -9.19 -13.94
CA PRO A 123 -7.14 -8.62 -13.67
C PRO A 123 -7.68 -8.90 -12.27
N GLU A 124 -7.20 -9.96 -11.63
CA GLU A 124 -7.56 -10.38 -10.26
C GLU A 124 -6.34 -10.34 -9.31
N GLY A 125 -5.40 -9.44 -9.58
CA GLY A 125 -4.17 -9.30 -8.80
C GLY A 125 -4.43 -8.89 -7.35
N GLN A 126 -3.46 -9.24 -6.49
CA GLN A 126 -3.57 -9.03 -5.03
C GLN A 126 -3.82 -7.57 -4.58
N ARG A 127 -3.52 -6.58 -5.44
CA ARG A 127 -3.70 -5.16 -5.13
C ARG A 127 -4.64 -4.46 -6.11
N ILE A 128 -5.50 -5.24 -6.77
CA ILE A 128 -6.42 -4.72 -7.78
C ILE A 128 -7.36 -3.65 -7.22
N GLU A 129 -7.80 -3.80 -5.97
CA GLU A 129 -8.64 -2.86 -5.25
C GLU A 129 -7.94 -1.50 -5.05
N MET A 130 -6.65 -1.51 -4.72
CA MET A 130 -5.85 -0.28 -4.57
C MET A 130 -5.63 0.40 -5.91
N VAL A 131 -5.37 -0.36 -6.96
CA VAL A 131 -5.22 0.17 -8.32
C VAL A 131 -6.48 0.90 -8.75
N TYR A 132 -7.66 0.30 -8.59
CA TYR A 132 -8.92 0.97 -8.92
C TYR A 132 -9.20 2.18 -8.02
N TYR A 133 -8.84 2.11 -6.74
CA TYR A 133 -8.94 3.27 -5.86
C TYR A 133 -8.07 4.44 -6.33
N PHE A 134 -6.80 4.22 -6.64
CA PHE A 134 -5.91 5.26 -7.17
C PHE A 134 -6.41 5.82 -8.51
N MET A 135 -6.88 4.98 -9.41
CA MET A 135 -7.50 5.44 -10.66
C MET A 135 -8.71 6.33 -10.39
N GLY A 136 -9.57 5.96 -9.45
CA GLY A 136 -10.70 6.76 -9.03
C GLY A 136 -10.28 8.13 -8.49
N GLU A 137 -9.26 8.18 -7.64
CA GLU A 137 -8.71 9.43 -7.13
C GLU A 137 -8.11 10.32 -8.24
N ILE A 138 -7.41 9.71 -9.20
CA ILE A 138 -6.91 10.44 -10.38
C ILE A 138 -8.06 11.03 -11.18
N PHE A 139 -9.12 10.26 -11.45
CA PHE A 139 -10.27 10.75 -12.19
C PHE A 139 -11.02 11.86 -11.44
N ILE A 140 -11.09 11.81 -10.10
CA ILE A 140 -11.61 12.93 -9.29
C ILE A 140 -10.75 14.18 -9.48
N ARG A 141 -9.40 14.07 -9.36
CA ARG A 141 -8.48 15.19 -9.58
C ARG A 141 -8.64 15.83 -10.97
N GLN A 142 -8.99 15.03 -11.98
CA GLN A 142 -9.21 15.47 -13.36
C GLN A 142 -10.65 15.97 -13.63
N GLY A 143 -11.56 15.95 -12.66
CA GLY A 143 -12.98 16.30 -12.85
C GLY A 143 -13.77 15.27 -13.68
N ARG A 144 -13.21 14.08 -13.92
CA ARG A 144 -13.80 12.99 -14.70
C ARG A 144 -14.66 12.09 -13.81
N PHE A 145 -15.69 12.66 -13.20
CA PHE A 145 -16.45 12.04 -12.12
C PHE A 145 -17.15 10.73 -12.50
N ARG A 146 -17.63 10.58 -13.75
CA ARG A 146 -18.22 9.30 -14.20
C ARG A 146 -17.19 8.17 -14.29
N HIS A 147 -15.95 8.47 -14.69
CA HIS A 147 -14.87 7.50 -14.68
C HIS A 147 -14.45 7.16 -13.25
N ALA A 148 -14.44 8.16 -12.36
CA ALA A 148 -14.19 7.96 -10.96
C ALA A 148 -15.24 7.05 -10.30
N ASP A 149 -16.54 7.22 -10.61
CA ASP A 149 -17.59 6.34 -10.11
C ASP A 149 -17.33 4.88 -10.51
N ILE A 150 -17.02 4.61 -11.79
CA ILE A 150 -16.73 3.26 -12.27
C ILE A 150 -15.55 2.64 -11.49
N ALA A 151 -14.44 3.36 -11.41
CA ALA A 151 -13.24 2.86 -10.74
C ALA A 151 -13.48 2.64 -9.24
N LEU A 152 -14.08 3.61 -8.54
CA LEU A 152 -14.36 3.50 -7.10
C LEU A 152 -15.43 2.46 -6.79
N THR A 153 -16.42 2.25 -7.66
CA THR A 153 -17.39 1.15 -7.54
C THR A 153 -16.66 -0.19 -7.55
N THR A 154 -15.71 -0.36 -8.45
CA THR A 154 -14.88 -1.57 -8.49
C THR A 154 -14.04 -1.70 -7.21
N ALA A 155 -13.41 -0.63 -6.73
CA ALA A 155 -12.62 -0.65 -5.50
C ALA A 155 -13.45 -1.07 -4.27
N VAL A 156 -14.65 -0.49 -4.08
CA VAL A 156 -15.52 -0.85 -2.94
C VAL A 156 -16.18 -2.22 -3.10
N HIS A 157 -16.28 -2.75 -4.32
CA HIS A 157 -16.71 -4.13 -4.54
C HIS A 157 -15.72 -5.12 -3.91
N TRP A 158 -14.42 -4.91 -4.11
CA TRP A 158 -13.37 -5.73 -3.52
C TRP A 158 -13.20 -5.50 -2.01
N VAL A 159 -13.38 -4.26 -1.54
CA VAL A 159 -13.21 -3.91 -0.12
C VAL A 159 -14.45 -3.19 0.41
N PRO A 160 -15.58 -3.89 0.58
CA PRO A 160 -16.86 -3.28 0.94
C PRO A 160 -16.93 -2.69 2.36
N GLY A 161 -15.92 -3.00 3.20
CA GLY A 161 -15.79 -2.48 4.57
C GLY A 161 -15.06 -1.16 4.70
N ASN A 162 -14.50 -0.59 3.62
CA ASN A 162 -13.74 0.64 3.69
C ASN A 162 -14.63 1.87 3.59
N ALA A 163 -14.98 2.44 4.74
CA ALA A 163 -15.86 3.61 4.83
C ALA A 163 -15.34 4.84 4.09
N ALA A 164 -14.01 5.06 4.08
CA ALA A 164 -13.40 6.18 3.38
C ALA A 164 -13.57 6.06 1.86
N TRP A 165 -13.45 4.85 1.30
CA TRP A 165 -13.64 4.61 -0.12
C TRP A 165 -15.09 4.82 -0.56
N TRP A 166 -16.07 4.43 0.27
CA TRP A 166 -17.48 4.73 0.06
C TRP A 166 -17.74 6.24 0.05
N THR A 167 -17.05 7.00 0.89
CA THR A 167 -17.14 8.48 0.89
C THR A 167 -16.61 9.06 -0.42
N ARG A 168 -15.49 8.53 -0.94
CA ARG A 168 -14.93 8.97 -2.23
C ARG A 168 -15.84 8.62 -3.40
N LEU A 169 -16.42 7.44 -3.40
CA LEU A 169 -17.42 7.02 -4.38
C LEU A 169 -18.65 7.94 -4.35
N ALA A 170 -19.17 8.25 -3.16
CA ALA A 170 -20.28 9.17 -2.98
C ALA A 170 -19.96 10.55 -3.55
N TYR A 171 -18.77 11.07 -3.27
CA TYR A 171 -18.30 12.34 -3.81
C TYR A 171 -18.22 12.34 -5.35
N ALA A 172 -17.73 11.27 -5.94
CA ALA A 172 -17.67 11.13 -7.40
C ALA A 172 -19.08 11.15 -8.01
N ARG A 173 -20.04 10.40 -7.45
CA ARG A 173 -21.44 10.36 -7.87
C ARG A 173 -22.15 11.71 -7.72
N GLU A 174 -21.96 12.38 -6.58
CA GLU A 174 -22.49 13.72 -6.32
C GLU A 174 -22.08 14.69 -7.43
N ASN A 175 -20.78 14.72 -7.77
CA ASN A 175 -20.24 15.61 -8.80
C ASN A 175 -20.55 15.14 -10.24
N ALA A 176 -20.90 13.87 -10.43
CA ALA A 176 -21.44 13.36 -11.68
C ALA A 176 -22.93 13.67 -11.89
N GLY A 177 -23.62 14.22 -10.88
CA GLY A 177 -25.05 14.53 -10.88
C GLY A 177 -25.94 13.35 -10.47
N ASP A 178 -25.38 12.22 -10.08
CA ASP A 178 -26.13 11.04 -9.63
C ASP A 178 -26.38 11.13 -8.11
N LEU A 179 -27.29 12.03 -7.75
CA LEU A 179 -27.56 12.36 -6.35
C LEU A 179 -28.16 11.19 -5.56
N SER A 180 -28.98 10.36 -6.21
CA SER A 180 -29.60 9.20 -5.56
C SER A 180 -28.55 8.17 -5.13
N ASN A 181 -27.67 7.77 -6.05
CA ASN A 181 -26.62 6.82 -5.74
C ASN A 181 -25.52 7.43 -4.85
N ALA A 182 -25.30 8.74 -4.90
CA ALA A 182 -24.40 9.43 -3.97
C ALA A 182 -24.96 9.39 -2.54
N LEU A 183 -26.27 9.63 -2.34
CA LEU A 183 -26.94 9.52 -1.06
C LEU A 183 -26.69 8.14 -0.43
N ASN A 184 -27.01 7.08 -1.18
CA ASN A 184 -26.82 5.69 -0.74
C ASN A 184 -25.36 5.39 -0.35
N ALA A 185 -24.40 5.90 -1.11
CA ALA A 185 -22.99 5.68 -0.86
C ALA A 185 -22.50 6.43 0.40
N TYR A 186 -22.96 7.66 0.66
CA TYR A 186 -22.68 8.38 1.90
C TYR A 186 -23.32 7.69 3.11
N GLU A 187 -24.56 7.22 3.01
CA GLU A 187 -25.22 6.45 4.07
C GLU A 187 -24.47 5.15 4.35
N ARG A 188 -23.98 4.46 3.31
CA ARG A 188 -23.13 3.29 3.47
C ARG A 188 -21.82 3.62 4.19
N ALA A 189 -21.13 4.70 3.82
CA ALA A 189 -19.93 5.16 4.50
C ALA A 189 -20.18 5.41 5.99
N LEU A 190 -21.26 6.10 6.32
CA LEU A 190 -21.65 6.43 7.70
C LEU A 190 -22.12 5.22 8.51
N SER A 191 -22.71 4.21 7.85
CA SER A 191 -23.05 2.93 8.51
C SER A 191 -21.81 2.14 8.92
N LEU A 192 -20.69 2.30 8.19
CA LEU A 192 -19.40 1.68 8.49
C LEU A 192 -18.58 2.48 9.51
N ASN A 193 -18.64 3.81 9.41
CA ASN A 193 -17.99 4.73 10.34
C ASN A 193 -18.77 6.04 10.43
N SER A 194 -19.56 6.17 11.49
CA SER A 194 -20.42 7.35 11.73
C SER A 194 -19.67 8.66 11.99
N GLN A 195 -18.36 8.61 12.25
CA GLN A 195 -17.53 9.79 12.55
C GLN A 195 -16.90 10.43 11.30
N LEU A 196 -17.17 9.94 10.10
CA LEU A 196 -16.62 10.50 8.86
C LEU A 196 -17.26 11.84 8.53
N THR A 197 -16.61 12.92 8.92
CA THR A 197 -17.08 14.31 8.72
C THR A 197 -17.38 14.65 7.26
N ASP A 198 -16.54 14.16 6.32
CA ASP A 198 -16.75 14.40 4.89
C ASP A 198 -18.01 13.70 4.37
N ALA A 199 -18.29 12.49 4.84
CA ALA A 199 -19.51 11.78 4.50
C ALA A 199 -20.76 12.47 5.09
N GLN A 200 -20.69 12.94 6.35
CA GLN A 200 -21.77 13.70 6.99
C GLN A 200 -22.10 14.97 6.20
N ARG A 201 -21.07 15.76 5.86
CA ARG A 201 -21.23 17.00 5.08
C ARG A 201 -21.79 16.73 3.67
N GLY A 202 -21.30 15.64 3.02
CA GLY A 202 -21.80 15.24 1.71
C GLY A 202 -23.29 14.86 1.76
N LEU A 203 -23.67 14.04 2.74
CA LEU A 203 -25.04 13.64 2.95
C LEU A 203 -25.98 14.84 3.17
N GLU A 204 -25.57 15.81 3.99
CA GLU A 204 -26.32 17.03 4.22
C GLU A 204 -26.49 17.88 2.95
N ARG A 205 -25.43 18.04 2.15
CA ARG A 205 -25.51 18.79 0.87
C ARG A 205 -26.54 18.17 -0.05
N ILE A 206 -26.53 16.84 -0.23
CA ILE A 206 -27.45 16.15 -1.10
C ILE A 206 -28.90 16.29 -0.59
N ARG A 207 -29.13 16.09 0.70
CA ARG A 207 -30.49 16.24 1.28
C ARG A 207 -31.07 17.62 1.04
N ARG A 208 -30.27 18.67 1.22
CA ARG A 208 -30.67 20.05 0.93
C ARG A 208 -31.00 20.26 -0.56
N SER A 209 -30.19 19.73 -1.47
CA SER A 209 -30.45 19.88 -2.91
C SER A 209 -31.68 19.14 -3.37
N MET A 210 -32.00 17.98 -2.77
CA MET A 210 -33.20 17.20 -3.10
C MET A 210 -34.49 17.80 -2.53
N THR A 211 -34.40 18.63 -1.47
CA THR A 211 -35.58 19.32 -0.90
C THR A 211 -35.84 20.70 -1.54
N ALA A 212 -34.90 21.23 -2.29
CA ALA A 212 -34.99 22.53 -2.95
C ALA A 212 -35.54 22.44 -4.38
N ASN A 213 -35.68 21.24 -4.94
CA ASN A 213 -36.26 20.94 -6.25
C ASN A 213 -37.64 20.34 -6.09
#